data_54a164883361d34771e4fbc57e36b543
#
_entry.id   54a164883361d34771e4fbc57e36b543
#
_cell.length_a   1.000
_cell.length_b   1.000
_cell.length_c   1.000
_cell.angle_alpha   90.00
_cell.angle_beta   90.00
_cell.angle_gamma   90.00
#
_symmetry.space_group_name_H-M   'P 1'
#
loop_
_entity.id
_entity.type
_entity.pdbx_description
1 polymer ?
#
loop_
_entity_poly.entity_id
_entity_poly.type
_entity_poly.pdbx_seq_one_letter_code
_entity_poly.pdbx_strand_id
1 'polypeptide(L)'
;MKFGCFSSKFLPMIALRSLCLLTFLFFTAAPSHAAVAPDTHIHVIVSLVDNVAQGIVPVPAKIGNGDDPRSNLYWGAAYGVKTFLSKAEGWRKLGCENNINDIILERCQFAWKDKLTVTADAYRGSRIDQAMLDFMQEAANPPNAAEREMVAFIGHDGLMDEQNQPIIERFPKHAGHGKQAVVLACMSDEFFTGHLLAAGSKPVVTTFSFMAPEAYVLEAIARGFADQASEAELRSSAGIAYAKYQRISAKAGKAVFGVKNSN
;
A
#
# COMPACT_ATOMS: atom_id res chain seq x y z
N MET A 1 -21.85 95.53 11.86
CA MET A 1 -20.94 96.58 11.40
C MET A 1 -19.99 96.05 10.37
N LYS A 2 -19.98 96.71 9.18
CA LYS A 2 -18.97 96.77 8.12
C LYS A 2 -18.50 95.47 7.46
N PHE A 3 -18.98 95.12 6.28
CA PHE A 3 -18.57 95.57 4.92
C PHE A 3 -17.13 95.17 4.53
N GLY A 4 -17.02 94.41 3.48
CA GLY A 4 -15.81 94.22 2.71
C GLY A 4 -15.99 93.28 1.55
N CYS A 5 -16.26 93.82 0.42
CA CYS A 5 -16.55 93.34 -0.92
C CYS A 5 -15.23 93.09 -1.71
N PHE A 6 -15.36 92.48 -2.90
CA PHE A 6 -14.39 92.34 -4.03
C PHE A 6 -13.49 91.11 -3.98
N SER A 7 -13.26 90.41 -5.09
CA SER A 7 -13.44 90.61 -6.50
C SER A 7 -13.13 89.27 -7.23
N SER A 8 -13.86 89.08 -8.30
CA SER A 8 -13.70 87.98 -9.28
C SER A 8 -12.34 87.97 -9.96
N LYS A 9 -11.76 86.77 -10.15
CA LYS A 9 -10.95 86.53 -11.38
C LYS A 9 -11.19 85.08 -11.87
N PHE A 10 -11.71 84.98 -13.06
CA PHE A 10 -11.75 83.81 -13.89
C PHE A 10 -10.35 83.35 -14.26
N LEU A 11 -10.10 81.97 -14.13
CA LEU A 11 -9.03 81.32 -14.88
C LEU A 11 -9.54 79.93 -15.32
N PRO A 12 -9.01 79.42 -16.44
CA PRO A 12 -9.72 78.43 -17.24
C PRO A 12 -9.54 76.97 -16.79
N MET A 13 -10.58 76.17 -17.11
CA MET A 13 -10.59 74.73 -17.01
C MET A 13 -9.51 74.07 -17.87
N ILE A 14 -8.55 73.40 -17.21
CA ILE A 14 -7.65 72.43 -17.85
C ILE A 14 -8.30 71.05 -17.64
N ALA A 15 -8.77 70.48 -18.71
CA ALA A 15 -9.32 69.11 -18.72
C ALA A 15 -8.17 68.10 -18.56
N LEU A 16 -8.05 67.48 -17.36
CA LEU A 16 -7.11 66.41 -17.10
C LEU A 16 -7.79 65.12 -17.59
N ARG A 17 -7.37 64.63 -18.75
CA ARG A 17 -7.77 63.30 -19.25
C ARG A 17 -7.01 62.25 -18.41
N SER A 18 -7.73 61.58 -17.49
CA SER A 18 -7.24 60.41 -16.80
C SER A 18 -7.16 59.27 -17.81
N LEU A 19 -5.93 58.91 -18.16
CA LEU A 19 -5.61 57.73 -18.95
C LEU A 19 -5.58 56.52 -17.98
N CYS A 20 -6.71 55.80 -17.87
CA CYS A 20 -6.75 54.52 -17.17
C CYS A 20 -5.96 53.47 -17.97
N LEU A 21 -4.73 53.22 -17.56
CA LEU A 21 -3.95 52.07 -18.02
C LEU A 21 -4.54 50.80 -17.39
N LEU A 22 -5.37 50.05 -18.12
CA LEU A 22 -5.75 48.70 -17.75
C LEU A 22 -4.54 47.76 -17.98
N THR A 23 -3.80 47.45 -16.94
CA THR A 23 -2.81 46.37 -16.95
C THR A 23 -3.54 45.02 -16.88
N PHE A 24 -3.70 44.40 -18.06
CA PHE A 24 -4.11 43.00 -18.15
C PHE A 24 -2.96 42.11 -17.58
N LEU A 25 -3.11 41.64 -16.36
CA LEU A 25 -2.30 40.56 -15.83
C LEU A 25 -2.70 39.28 -16.57
N PHE A 26 -1.92 38.87 -17.55
CA PHE A 26 -1.98 37.52 -18.10
C PHE A 26 -1.48 36.53 -17.04
N PHE A 27 -2.41 35.91 -16.32
CA PHE A 27 -2.12 34.71 -15.58
C PHE A 27 -1.86 33.58 -16.60
N THR A 28 -0.60 33.34 -16.91
CA THR A 28 -0.22 32.11 -17.61
C THR A 28 -0.36 30.98 -16.62
N ALA A 29 -1.46 30.24 -16.68
CA ALA A 29 -1.58 28.96 -16.01
C ALA A 29 -0.47 28.06 -16.56
N ALA A 30 0.52 27.76 -15.74
CA ALA A 30 1.52 26.75 -16.08
C ALA A 30 0.76 25.43 -16.36
N PRO A 31 1.09 24.70 -17.44
CA PRO A 31 0.47 23.41 -17.68
C PRO A 31 0.78 22.51 -16.48
N SER A 32 -0.26 22.08 -15.78
CA SER A 32 -0.15 21.04 -14.77
C SER A 32 0.28 19.78 -15.53
N HIS A 33 1.53 19.42 -15.44
CA HIS A 33 1.99 18.10 -15.86
C HIS A 33 1.25 17.11 -14.96
N ALA A 34 0.23 16.48 -15.50
CA ALA A 34 -0.33 15.28 -14.86
C ALA A 34 0.84 14.31 -14.73
N ALA A 35 1.23 13.99 -13.49
CA ALA A 35 2.26 13.01 -13.24
C ALA A 35 1.80 11.70 -13.92
N VAL A 36 2.59 11.20 -14.87
CA VAL A 36 2.35 9.89 -15.47
C VAL A 36 2.37 8.89 -14.32
N ALA A 37 1.33 8.05 -14.24
CA ALA A 37 1.30 6.99 -13.23
C ALA A 37 2.54 6.11 -13.40
N PRO A 38 3.22 5.73 -12.31
CA PRO A 38 4.40 4.87 -12.44
C PRO A 38 3.99 3.50 -13.01
N ASP A 39 4.84 2.96 -13.88
CA ASP A 39 4.65 1.65 -14.54
C ASP A 39 4.82 0.46 -13.56
N THR A 40 4.92 0.73 -12.27
CA THR A 40 5.12 -0.29 -11.23
C THR A 40 4.01 -0.20 -10.20
N HIS A 41 3.33 -1.32 -9.96
CA HIS A 41 2.21 -1.41 -9.04
C HIS A 41 2.31 -2.63 -8.12
N ILE A 42 1.93 -2.45 -6.85
CA ILE A 42 1.73 -3.56 -5.90
C ILE A 42 0.31 -3.49 -5.37
N HIS A 43 -0.42 -4.60 -5.48
CA HIS A 43 -1.67 -4.79 -4.77
C HIS A 43 -1.41 -5.57 -3.48
N VAL A 44 -1.85 -5.03 -2.34
CA VAL A 44 -1.63 -5.60 -1.01
C VAL A 44 -2.97 -5.99 -0.40
N ILE A 45 -3.17 -7.27 -0.16
CA ILE A 45 -4.33 -7.84 0.50
C ILE A 45 -3.95 -8.08 1.97
N VAL A 46 -4.57 -7.34 2.88
CA VAL A 46 -4.32 -7.42 4.32
C VAL A 46 -5.50 -8.05 5.02
N SER A 47 -5.35 -9.31 5.46
CA SER A 47 -6.32 -9.92 6.36
C SER A 47 -6.14 -9.36 7.77
N LEU A 48 -7.11 -8.58 8.25
CA LEU A 48 -7.05 -8.01 9.59
C LEU A 48 -6.95 -9.12 10.65
N VAL A 49 -6.11 -8.94 11.66
CA VAL A 49 -6.03 -9.91 12.76
C VAL A 49 -7.36 -9.93 13.51
N ASP A 50 -7.85 -11.13 13.82
CA ASP A 50 -9.11 -11.35 14.54
C ASP A 50 -8.93 -12.42 15.61
N ASN A 51 -8.99 -11.99 16.88
CA ASN A 51 -8.84 -12.89 18.03
C ASN A 51 -9.92 -13.96 18.16
N VAL A 52 -11.04 -13.79 17.46
CA VAL A 52 -12.21 -14.70 17.58
C VAL A 52 -12.28 -15.65 16.38
N ALA A 53 -12.01 -15.14 15.19
CA ALA A 53 -12.24 -15.88 13.94
C ALA A 53 -11.00 -16.60 13.41
N GLN A 54 -9.80 -16.33 13.95
CA GLN A 54 -8.54 -16.89 13.44
C GLN A 54 -7.84 -17.73 14.52
N GLY A 55 -7.13 -18.78 14.11
CA GLY A 55 -6.37 -19.70 14.97
C GLY A 55 -5.06 -19.12 15.53
N ILE A 56 -5.05 -17.83 15.87
CA ILE A 56 -3.87 -17.12 16.36
C ILE A 56 -3.75 -17.17 17.89
N VAL A 57 -2.53 -16.92 18.39
CA VAL A 57 -2.36 -16.51 19.79
C VAL A 57 -2.99 -15.13 19.95
N PRO A 58 -3.99 -14.96 20.85
CA PRO A 58 -4.71 -13.71 20.97
C PRO A 58 -3.78 -12.54 21.30
N VAL A 59 -3.96 -11.44 20.57
CA VAL A 59 -3.31 -10.16 20.83
C VAL A 59 -4.23 -9.28 21.70
N PRO A 60 -3.76 -8.14 22.28
CA PRO A 60 -4.62 -7.23 23.02
C PRO A 60 -5.88 -6.88 22.23
N ALA A 61 -7.05 -6.93 22.87
CA ALA A 61 -8.37 -6.82 22.23
C ALA A 61 -8.50 -5.60 21.29
N LYS A 62 -7.88 -4.48 21.65
CA LYS A 62 -7.90 -3.26 20.84
C LYS A 62 -7.32 -3.43 19.44
N ILE A 63 -6.25 -4.23 19.31
CA ILE A 63 -5.56 -4.44 18.04
C ILE A 63 -5.93 -5.76 17.37
N GLY A 64 -6.67 -6.62 18.06
CA GLY A 64 -7.13 -7.93 17.62
C GLY A 64 -8.60 -7.98 17.20
N ASN A 65 -9.20 -6.84 16.87
CA ASN A 65 -10.56 -6.76 16.35
C ASN A 65 -10.52 -6.71 14.83
N GLY A 66 -10.96 -7.78 14.19
CA GLY A 66 -11.00 -7.93 12.73
C GLY A 66 -12.02 -7.05 12.01
N ASP A 67 -12.89 -6.35 12.77
CA ASP A 67 -13.89 -5.40 12.25
C ASP A 67 -13.48 -3.93 12.41
N ASP A 68 -12.37 -3.64 13.09
CA ASP A 68 -11.89 -2.26 13.29
C ASP A 68 -10.54 -2.00 12.60
N PRO A 69 -10.52 -1.58 11.35
CA PRO A 69 -9.26 -1.28 10.64
C PRO A 69 -8.47 -0.13 11.29
N ARG A 70 -9.12 0.77 12.07
CA ARG A 70 -8.44 1.95 12.64
C ARG A 70 -7.38 1.59 13.67
N SER A 71 -7.58 0.53 14.44
CA SER A 71 -6.66 0.10 15.49
C SER A 71 -6.02 -1.26 15.23
N ASN A 72 -6.46 -2.01 14.23
CA ASN A 72 -5.99 -3.36 13.94
C ASN A 72 -4.48 -3.45 13.76
N LEU A 73 -3.89 -4.53 14.29
CA LEU A 73 -2.44 -4.77 14.31
C LEU A 73 -1.80 -4.63 12.93
N TYR A 74 -2.41 -5.23 11.90
CA TYR A 74 -1.83 -5.26 10.54
C TYR A 74 -2.19 -4.05 9.69
N TRP A 75 -3.10 -3.16 10.16
CA TRP A 75 -3.56 -2.03 9.36
C TRP A 75 -3.34 -0.67 10.02
N GLY A 76 -4.08 -0.39 11.11
CA GLY A 76 -4.13 0.92 11.74
C GLY A 76 -3.16 1.10 12.91
N ALA A 77 -2.61 0.03 13.48
CA ALA A 77 -1.58 0.09 14.52
C ALA A 77 -0.26 0.67 13.97
N ALA A 78 0.70 0.95 14.84
CA ALA A 78 1.94 1.65 14.49
C ALA A 78 2.73 1.05 13.32
N TYR A 79 2.77 -0.28 13.25
CA TYR A 79 3.45 -1.04 12.20
C TYR A 79 2.49 -1.70 11.21
N GLY A 80 1.20 -1.38 11.27
CA GLY A 80 0.22 -1.80 10.27
C GLY A 80 0.39 -1.02 8.97
N VAL A 81 -0.05 -1.60 7.86
CA VAL A 81 0.22 -1.13 6.49
C VAL A 81 -0.18 0.34 6.30
N LYS A 82 -1.40 0.70 6.66
CA LYS A 82 -1.89 2.08 6.50
C LYS A 82 -1.05 3.09 7.27
N THR A 83 -0.81 2.82 8.55
CA THR A 83 -0.12 3.77 9.41
C THR A 83 1.36 3.85 9.09
N PHE A 84 2.00 2.73 8.82
CA PHE A 84 3.42 2.69 8.53
C PHE A 84 3.75 3.40 7.20
N LEU A 85 3.08 3.03 6.10
CA LEU A 85 3.32 3.65 4.81
C LEU A 85 2.94 5.14 4.78
N SER A 86 1.95 5.56 5.58
CA SER A 86 1.63 7.00 5.70
C SER A 86 2.73 7.84 6.33
N LYS A 87 3.70 7.23 7.04
CA LYS A 87 4.75 7.91 7.80
C LYS A 87 6.16 7.60 7.30
N ALA A 88 6.31 6.58 6.47
CA ALA A 88 7.61 6.13 5.98
C ALA A 88 8.21 7.18 5.03
N GLU A 89 9.53 7.35 5.10
CA GLU A 89 10.24 8.33 4.30
C GLU A 89 10.10 8.05 2.80
N GLY A 90 9.78 9.09 2.03
CA GLY A 90 9.60 9.02 0.59
C GLY A 90 8.25 8.48 0.15
N TRP A 91 7.38 8.09 1.10
CA TRP A 91 6.01 7.66 0.83
C TRP A 91 5.03 8.82 0.93
N ARG A 92 3.98 8.75 0.12
CA ARG A 92 2.86 9.68 0.13
C ARG A 92 1.55 8.90 0.05
N LYS A 93 0.67 9.10 1.03
CA LYS A 93 -0.69 8.57 0.97
C LYS A 93 -1.49 9.40 -0.04
N LEU A 94 -2.08 8.74 -1.05
CA LEU A 94 -2.89 9.35 -2.09
C LEU A 94 -4.34 9.53 -1.66
N GLY A 95 -4.88 8.55 -0.93
CA GLY A 95 -6.22 8.56 -0.40
C GLY A 95 -6.59 7.25 0.27
N CYS A 96 -7.72 7.25 0.99
CA CYS A 96 -8.37 6.05 1.48
C CYS A 96 -9.87 6.15 1.27
N GLU A 97 -10.49 5.03 0.97
CA GLU A 97 -11.92 4.84 0.83
C GLU A 97 -12.37 3.77 1.83
N ASN A 98 -13.45 4.04 2.56
CA ASN A 98 -14.00 3.12 3.57
C ASN A 98 -15.20 2.36 3.01
N ASN A 99 -15.47 1.18 3.57
CA ASN A 99 -16.64 0.38 3.24
C ASN A 99 -16.76 0.08 1.74
N ILE A 100 -15.68 -0.42 1.15
CA ILE A 100 -15.67 -0.83 -0.26
C ILE A 100 -16.78 -1.86 -0.52
N ASN A 101 -16.89 -2.84 0.39
CA ASN A 101 -17.98 -3.80 0.46
C ASN A 101 -18.00 -4.45 1.86
N ASP A 102 -18.82 -5.49 2.06
CA ASP A 102 -18.95 -6.19 3.35
C ASP A 102 -17.68 -6.94 3.80
N ILE A 103 -16.74 -7.14 2.90
CA ILE A 103 -15.48 -7.90 3.12
C ILE A 103 -14.29 -6.97 3.19
N ILE A 104 -14.19 -5.99 2.30
CA ILE A 104 -13.11 -5.00 2.25
C ILE A 104 -13.57 -3.75 2.99
N LEU A 105 -13.07 -3.57 4.21
CA LEU A 105 -13.48 -2.49 5.12
C LEU A 105 -12.85 -1.14 4.77
N GLU A 106 -11.66 -1.15 4.23
CA GLU A 106 -10.94 0.05 3.81
C GLU A 106 -9.97 -0.27 2.67
N ARG A 107 -9.87 0.62 1.68
CA ARG A 107 -8.86 0.61 0.63
C ARG A 107 -8.05 1.89 0.72
N CYS A 108 -6.73 1.78 0.74
CA CYS A 108 -5.83 2.94 0.69
C CYS A 108 -4.88 2.85 -0.48
N GLN A 109 -4.54 4.02 -1.03
CA GLN A 109 -3.54 4.13 -2.08
C GLN A 109 -2.35 4.95 -1.60
N PHE A 110 -1.16 4.50 -1.98
CA PHE A 110 0.11 5.12 -1.65
C PHE A 110 0.99 5.24 -2.89
N ALA A 111 1.89 6.20 -2.88
CA ALA A 111 2.97 6.30 -3.86
C ALA A 111 4.32 6.41 -3.15
N TRP A 112 5.31 5.71 -3.66
CA TRP A 112 6.70 5.89 -3.27
C TRP A 112 7.45 6.61 -4.38
N LYS A 113 7.76 7.89 -4.11
CA LYS A 113 8.31 8.81 -5.12
C LYS A 113 7.43 8.77 -6.38
N ASP A 114 8.03 8.80 -7.56
CA ASP A 114 7.34 8.68 -8.84
C ASP A 114 7.60 7.30 -9.49
N LYS A 115 7.93 6.30 -8.67
CA LYS A 115 8.39 4.98 -9.13
C LYS A 115 7.41 3.85 -8.89
N LEU A 116 6.53 3.98 -7.90
CA LEU A 116 5.67 2.89 -7.45
C LEU A 116 4.35 3.42 -6.93
N THR A 117 3.27 2.75 -7.30
CA THR A 117 1.98 2.86 -6.61
C THR A 117 1.68 1.57 -5.85
N VAL A 118 1.03 1.72 -4.69
CA VAL A 118 0.54 0.61 -3.88
C VAL A 118 -0.94 0.83 -3.63
N THR A 119 -1.77 -0.16 -3.98
CA THR A 119 -3.16 -0.25 -3.53
C THR A 119 -3.21 -1.29 -2.43
N ALA A 120 -3.73 -0.95 -1.27
CA ALA A 120 -3.82 -1.86 -0.12
C ALA A 120 -5.26 -1.95 0.37
N ASP A 121 -5.74 -3.17 0.56
CA ASP A 121 -7.09 -3.51 0.99
C ASP A 121 -7.09 -4.18 2.36
N ALA A 122 -7.84 -3.60 3.31
CA ALA A 122 -8.07 -4.18 4.63
C ALA A 122 -9.30 -5.09 4.59
N TYR A 123 -9.06 -6.38 4.56
CA TYR A 123 -10.11 -7.40 4.61
C TYR A 123 -10.55 -7.65 6.05
N ARG A 124 -11.85 -7.80 6.24
CA ARG A 124 -12.46 -8.22 7.51
C ARG A 124 -11.77 -9.49 8.04
N GLY A 125 -11.37 -9.51 9.31
CA GLY A 125 -10.61 -10.61 9.88
C GLY A 125 -11.32 -11.96 9.84
N SER A 126 -12.65 -11.98 10.04
CA SER A 126 -13.48 -13.19 9.94
C SER A 126 -13.64 -13.69 8.49
N ARG A 127 -13.16 -12.96 7.50
CA ARG A 127 -13.21 -13.32 6.08
C ARG A 127 -11.81 -13.56 5.50
N ILE A 128 -10.91 -14.09 6.30
CA ILE A 128 -9.57 -14.50 5.88
C ILE A 128 -9.61 -15.52 4.74
N ASP A 129 -10.62 -16.39 4.71
CA ASP A 129 -10.91 -17.32 3.62
C ASP A 129 -11.02 -16.60 2.28
N GLN A 130 -11.82 -15.55 2.21
CA GLN A 130 -11.99 -14.77 0.99
C GLN A 130 -10.74 -13.94 0.66
N ALA A 131 -10.05 -13.39 1.67
CA ALA A 131 -8.79 -12.67 1.45
C ALA A 131 -7.72 -13.57 0.81
N MET A 132 -7.59 -14.83 1.26
CA MET A 132 -6.68 -15.80 0.66
C MET A 132 -7.10 -16.18 -0.77
N LEU A 133 -8.41 -16.36 -1.00
CA LEU A 133 -8.92 -16.68 -2.33
C LEU A 133 -8.68 -15.55 -3.32
N ASP A 134 -8.98 -14.30 -2.94
CA ASP A 134 -8.79 -13.12 -3.79
C ASP A 134 -7.30 -12.91 -4.09
N PHE A 135 -6.42 -13.11 -3.09
CA PHE A 135 -4.98 -13.11 -3.27
C PHE A 135 -4.53 -14.15 -4.31
N MET A 136 -5.00 -15.40 -4.19
CA MET A 136 -4.63 -16.48 -5.11
C MET A 136 -5.15 -16.23 -6.53
N GLN A 137 -6.36 -15.68 -6.67
CA GLN A 137 -6.92 -15.29 -7.96
C GLN A 137 -6.14 -14.13 -8.59
N GLU A 138 -5.80 -13.12 -7.82
CA GLU A 138 -5.00 -11.99 -8.28
C GLU A 138 -3.57 -12.41 -8.67
N ALA A 139 -2.97 -13.32 -7.91
CA ALA A 139 -1.65 -13.89 -8.20
C ALA A 139 -1.63 -14.71 -9.50
N ALA A 140 -2.72 -15.39 -9.80
CA ALA A 140 -2.88 -16.21 -11.01
C ALA A 140 -3.12 -15.37 -12.28
N ASN A 141 -3.61 -14.14 -12.14
CA ASN A 141 -3.86 -13.26 -13.27
C ASN A 141 -2.54 -12.86 -13.96
N PRO A 142 -2.50 -12.83 -15.29
CA PRO A 142 -1.32 -12.35 -15.99
C PRO A 142 -1.07 -10.87 -15.63
N PRO A 143 0.20 -10.47 -15.49
CA PRO A 143 0.52 -9.06 -15.31
C PRO A 143 0.13 -8.27 -16.56
N ASN A 144 -0.21 -7.00 -16.38
CA ASN A 144 -0.36 -6.08 -17.50
C ASN A 144 0.97 -5.96 -18.24
N ALA A 145 0.97 -6.19 -19.57
CA ALA A 145 2.18 -6.16 -20.37
C ALA A 145 2.93 -4.80 -20.35
N ALA A 146 2.22 -3.71 -20.04
CA ALA A 146 2.78 -2.37 -19.91
C ALA A 146 3.24 -2.01 -18.50
N GLU A 147 3.00 -2.88 -17.51
CA GLU A 147 3.25 -2.60 -16.10
C GLU A 147 4.05 -3.71 -15.43
N ARG A 148 4.80 -3.33 -14.41
CA ARG A 148 5.46 -4.28 -13.52
C ARG A 148 4.60 -4.46 -12.28
N GLU A 149 3.98 -5.62 -12.15
CA GLU A 149 2.99 -5.89 -11.10
C GLU A 149 3.44 -6.96 -10.12
N MET A 150 3.06 -6.76 -8.87
CA MET A 150 3.23 -7.71 -7.78
C MET A 150 1.96 -7.73 -6.93
N VAL A 151 1.62 -8.88 -6.37
CA VAL A 151 0.58 -9.01 -5.35
C VAL A 151 1.18 -9.48 -4.03
N ALA A 152 0.73 -8.91 -2.91
CA ALA A 152 1.20 -9.28 -1.57
C ALA A 152 0.02 -9.65 -0.66
N PHE A 153 0.17 -10.73 0.10
CA PHE A 153 -0.70 -11.08 1.22
C PHE A 153 -0.01 -10.78 2.54
N ILE A 154 -0.73 -10.18 3.46
CA ILE A 154 -0.27 -9.85 4.81
C ILE A 154 -1.34 -10.29 5.81
N GLY A 155 -0.96 -11.11 6.79
CA GLY A 155 -1.90 -11.54 7.82
C GLY A 155 -1.48 -12.80 8.55
N HIS A 156 -2.44 -13.38 9.26
CA HIS A 156 -2.34 -14.76 9.73
C HIS A 156 -2.27 -15.71 8.53
N ASP A 157 -1.54 -16.81 8.67
CA ASP A 157 -1.62 -17.89 7.69
C ASP A 157 -2.87 -18.73 7.96
N GLY A 158 -3.95 -18.36 7.29
CA GLY A 158 -5.24 -19.03 7.47
C GLY A 158 -5.24 -20.47 6.95
N LEU A 159 -4.26 -20.89 6.13
CA LEU A 159 -4.15 -22.28 5.68
C LEU A 159 -3.63 -23.22 6.79
N MET A 160 -3.11 -22.67 7.89
CA MET A 160 -2.81 -23.42 9.10
C MET A 160 -4.07 -23.80 9.90
N ASP A 161 -5.20 -23.13 9.66
CA ASP A 161 -6.45 -23.36 10.36
C ASP A 161 -7.28 -24.41 9.61
N GLU A 162 -7.69 -25.49 10.28
CA GLU A 162 -8.45 -26.61 9.67
C GLU A 162 -9.75 -26.12 8.98
N GLN A 163 -10.45 -25.14 9.58
CA GLN A 163 -11.69 -24.60 9.02
C GLN A 163 -11.50 -23.91 7.67
N ASN A 164 -10.30 -23.47 7.34
CA ASN A 164 -10.00 -22.79 6.08
C ASN A 164 -9.47 -23.73 4.99
N GLN A 165 -9.11 -24.98 5.32
CA GLN A 165 -8.58 -25.95 4.35
C GLN A 165 -9.47 -26.14 3.11
N PRO A 166 -10.83 -26.15 3.20
CA PRO A 166 -11.69 -26.30 2.03
C PRO A 166 -11.52 -25.20 0.97
N ILE A 167 -10.96 -24.02 1.31
CA ILE A 167 -10.74 -22.95 0.34
C ILE A 167 -9.75 -23.33 -0.77
N ILE A 168 -8.83 -24.25 -0.45
CA ILE A 168 -7.78 -24.72 -1.38
C ILE A 168 -8.37 -25.31 -2.66
N GLU A 169 -9.54 -25.94 -2.58
CA GLU A 169 -10.23 -26.51 -3.76
C GLU A 169 -10.65 -25.43 -4.76
N ARG A 170 -10.82 -24.20 -4.30
CA ARG A 170 -11.20 -23.03 -5.09
C ARG A 170 -10.00 -22.25 -5.64
N PHE A 171 -8.79 -22.57 -5.24
CA PHE A 171 -7.59 -21.91 -5.74
C PHE A 171 -7.40 -22.17 -7.24
N PRO A 172 -6.99 -21.16 -8.01
CA PRO A 172 -6.71 -21.33 -9.43
C PRO A 172 -5.65 -22.40 -9.66
N LYS A 173 -5.87 -23.22 -10.71
CA LYS A 173 -4.93 -24.26 -11.16
C LYS A 173 -4.81 -24.13 -12.66
N HIS A 174 -3.82 -23.40 -13.15
CA HIS A 174 -3.58 -23.30 -14.58
C HIS A 174 -2.09 -22.97 -14.86
N ALA A 175 -1.60 -23.50 -15.97
CA ALA A 175 -0.25 -23.21 -16.43
C ALA A 175 -0.25 -21.87 -17.20
N GLY A 176 -0.31 -20.76 -16.45
CA GLY A 176 -0.22 -19.41 -17.00
C GLY A 176 1.06 -18.71 -16.55
N HIS A 177 1.21 -17.46 -16.95
CA HIS A 177 2.21 -16.55 -16.41
C HIS A 177 1.50 -15.57 -15.49
N GLY A 178 1.33 -15.95 -14.22
CA GLY A 178 0.77 -15.09 -13.18
C GLY A 178 1.76 -14.05 -12.68
N LYS A 179 1.29 -13.21 -11.78
CA LYS A 179 2.09 -12.13 -11.16
C LYS A 179 3.15 -12.67 -10.21
N GLN A 180 4.13 -11.83 -9.90
CA GLN A 180 5.01 -12.03 -8.76
C GLN A 180 4.20 -11.94 -7.46
N ALA A 181 4.44 -12.88 -6.53
CA ALA A 181 3.69 -12.96 -5.29
C ALA A 181 4.59 -12.90 -4.05
N VAL A 182 4.13 -12.19 -3.04
CA VAL A 182 4.74 -12.07 -1.71
C VAL A 182 3.73 -12.54 -0.66
N VAL A 183 4.14 -13.39 0.27
CA VAL A 183 3.27 -13.83 1.37
C VAL A 183 3.97 -13.59 2.70
N LEU A 184 3.54 -12.56 3.42
CA LEU A 184 4.00 -12.21 4.75
C LEU A 184 3.02 -12.78 5.79
N ALA A 185 3.16 -14.05 6.06
CA ALA A 185 2.40 -14.84 7.04
C ALA A 185 3.30 -15.90 7.66
N CYS A 186 2.92 -16.50 8.76
CA CYS A 186 3.69 -17.57 9.41
C CYS A 186 3.83 -18.78 8.47
N MET A 187 5.05 -19.35 8.36
CA MET A 187 5.31 -20.60 7.61
C MET A 187 4.79 -20.59 6.15
N SER A 188 4.63 -19.43 5.55
CA SER A 188 3.90 -19.29 4.28
C SER A 188 4.57 -20.00 3.09
N ASP A 189 5.86 -20.32 3.18
CA ASP A 189 6.50 -21.15 2.15
C ASP A 189 5.91 -22.56 2.10
N GLU A 190 5.61 -23.12 3.25
CA GLU A 190 5.02 -24.48 3.37
C GLU A 190 3.59 -24.51 2.84
N PHE A 191 2.80 -23.51 3.20
CA PHE A 191 1.36 -23.52 2.92
C PHE A 191 0.96 -22.86 1.59
N PHE A 192 1.68 -21.85 1.11
CA PHE A 192 1.29 -21.10 -0.10
C PHE A 192 2.11 -21.41 -1.35
N THR A 193 3.41 -21.72 -1.22
CA THR A 193 4.30 -21.80 -2.40
C THR A 193 3.81 -22.80 -3.44
N GLY A 194 3.40 -24.01 -3.02
CA GLY A 194 2.90 -25.04 -3.93
C GLY A 194 1.65 -24.61 -4.69
N HIS A 195 0.73 -23.92 -4.03
CA HIS A 195 -0.50 -23.41 -4.64
C HIS A 195 -0.25 -22.25 -5.60
N LEU A 196 0.66 -21.32 -5.25
CA LEU A 196 1.06 -20.23 -6.14
C LEU A 196 1.69 -20.75 -7.43
N LEU A 197 2.60 -21.73 -7.32
CA LEU A 197 3.19 -22.36 -8.50
C LEU A 197 2.14 -23.09 -9.35
N ALA A 198 1.21 -23.81 -8.72
CA ALA A 198 0.12 -24.48 -9.43
C ALA A 198 -0.84 -23.51 -10.11
N ALA A 199 -0.94 -22.27 -9.61
CA ALA A 199 -1.71 -21.17 -10.19
C ALA A 199 -0.95 -20.40 -11.28
N GLY A 200 0.31 -20.79 -11.59
CA GLY A 200 1.17 -20.09 -12.56
C GLY A 200 1.78 -18.80 -12.04
N SER A 201 1.60 -18.47 -10.78
CA SER A 201 2.21 -17.32 -10.13
C SER A 201 3.67 -17.58 -9.77
N LYS A 202 4.43 -16.51 -9.59
CA LYS A 202 5.84 -16.59 -9.20
C LYS A 202 6.03 -16.10 -7.74
N PRO A 203 6.11 -17.01 -6.75
CA PRO A 203 6.44 -16.62 -5.38
C PRO A 203 7.86 -16.04 -5.33
N VAL A 204 8.03 -14.82 -4.82
CA VAL A 204 9.33 -14.15 -4.74
C VAL A 204 9.81 -13.96 -3.30
N VAL A 205 8.90 -13.81 -2.34
CA VAL A 205 9.18 -13.77 -0.91
C VAL A 205 8.09 -14.52 -0.16
N THR A 206 8.48 -15.57 0.56
CA THR A 206 7.67 -16.31 1.53
C THR A 206 8.45 -16.45 2.83
N THR A 207 7.91 -17.13 3.83
CA THR A 207 8.52 -17.27 5.16
C THR A 207 8.67 -18.73 5.58
N PHE A 208 9.78 -19.03 6.23
CA PHE A 208 10.12 -20.39 6.71
C PHE A 208 9.82 -20.61 8.20
N SER A 209 9.31 -19.60 8.90
CA SER A 209 9.06 -19.65 10.32
C SER A 209 7.88 -18.77 10.73
N PHE A 210 7.49 -18.85 12.01
CA PHE A 210 6.61 -17.86 12.59
C PHE A 210 7.22 -16.47 12.49
N MET A 211 6.40 -15.48 12.17
CA MET A 211 6.84 -14.11 11.99
C MET A 211 5.74 -13.09 12.36
N ALA A 212 6.15 -11.85 12.58
CA ALA A 212 5.23 -10.73 12.70
C ALA A 212 5.05 -10.10 11.32
N PRO A 213 3.85 -10.22 10.68
CA PRO A 213 3.60 -9.70 9.34
C PRO A 213 3.35 -8.19 9.37
N GLU A 214 4.36 -7.42 9.73
CA GLU A 214 4.28 -5.97 9.90
C GLU A 214 4.84 -5.22 8.67
N ALA A 215 4.33 -4.01 8.45
CA ALA A 215 4.49 -3.27 7.21
C ALA A 215 5.93 -2.83 6.87
N TYR A 216 6.85 -2.80 7.83
CA TYR A 216 8.27 -2.48 7.53
C TYR A 216 8.93 -3.52 6.63
N VAL A 217 8.44 -4.78 6.64
CA VAL A 217 8.90 -5.81 5.71
C VAL A 217 8.37 -5.53 4.31
N LEU A 218 7.06 -5.26 4.20
CA LEU A 218 6.43 -4.89 2.94
C LEU A 218 7.13 -3.66 2.32
N GLU A 219 7.39 -2.64 3.13
CA GLU A 219 8.02 -1.38 2.70
C GLU A 219 9.40 -1.63 2.09
N ALA A 220 10.23 -2.47 2.73
CA ALA A 220 11.55 -2.81 2.23
C ALA A 220 11.48 -3.58 0.88
N ILE A 221 10.53 -4.53 0.75
CA ILE A 221 10.27 -5.27 -0.48
C ILE A 221 9.78 -4.31 -1.57
N ALA A 222 8.83 -3.45 -1.27
CA ALA A 222 8.21 -2.53 -2.22
C ALA A 222 9.23 -1.56 -2.82
N ARG A 223 10.14 -1.01 -2.00
CA ARG A 223 11.24 -0.18 -2.49
C ARG A 223 12.20 -0.95 -3.39
N GLY A 224 12.61 -2.13 -2.97
CA GLY A 224 13.47 -2.99 -3.79
C GLY A 224 12.80 -3.33 -5.13
N PHE A 225 11.51 -3.64 -5.11
CA PHE A 225 10.73 -3.92 -6.31
C PHE A 225 10.69 -2.71 -7.25
N ALA A 226 10.44 -1.51 -6.74
CA ALA A 226 10.47 -0.27 -7.52
C ALA A 226 11.85 0.03 -8.11
N ASP A 227 12.91 -0.31 -7.39
CA ASP A 227 14.30 -0.15 -7.84
C ASP A 227 14.82 -1.36 -8.67
N GLN A 228 13.91 -2.27 -9.08
CA GLN A 228 14.20 -3.43 -9.93
C GLN A 228 15.21 -4.42 -9.31
N ALA A 229 15.23 -4.53 -7.99
CA ALA A 229 16.06 -5.48 -7.28
C ALA A 229 15.73 -6.93 -7.69
N SER A 230 16.73 -7.78 -7.66
CA SER A 230 16.56 -9.22 -7.86
C SER A 230 15.76 -9.83 -6.70
N GLU A 231 15.19 -11.02 -6.91
CA GLU A 231 14.45 -11.73 -5.87
C GLU A 231 15.31 -12.01 -4.61
N ALA A 232 16.59 -12.33 -4.82
CA ALA A 232 17.52 -12.52 -3.71
C ALA A 232 17.73 -11.24 -2.88
N GLU A 233 17.78 -10.08 -3.56
CA GLU A 233 17.87 -8.77 -2.90
C GLU A 233 16.56 -8.41 -2.19
N LEU A 234 15.39 -8.73 -2.78
CA LEU A 234 14.10 -8.54 -2.11
C LEU A 234 14.03 -9.35 -0.81
N ARG A 235 14.39 -10.64 -0.83
CA ARG A 235 14.47 -11.50 0.35
C ARG A 235 15.46 -10.97 1.39
N SER A 236 16.64 -10.54 0.95
CA SER A 236 17.65 -9.95 1.83
C SER A 236 17.16 -8.67 2.50
N SER A 237 16.49 -7.79 1.74
CA SER A 237 15.93 -6.53 2.24
C SER A 237 14.82 -6.77 3.26
N ALA A 238 13.92 -7.72 2.98
CA ALA A 238 12.91 -8.19 3.93
C ALA A 238 13.54 -8.64 5.25
N GLY A 239 14.56 -9.49 5.18
CA GLY A 239 15.24 -10.01 6.37
C GLY A 239 16.00 -8.94 7.15
N ILE A 240 16.61 -7.97 6.48
CA ILE A 240 17.30 -6.84 7.14
C ILE A 240 16.28 -5.95 7.86
N ALA A 241 15.16 -5.62 7.20
CA ALA A 241 14.10 -4.83 7.82
C ALA A 241 13.52 -5.56 9.04
N TYR A 242 13.20 -6.85 8.88
CA TYR A 242 12.70 -7.68 9.97
C TYR A 242 13.68 -7.72 11.16
N ALA A 243 14.97 -7.98 10.91
CA ALA A 243 15.99 -8.01 11.94
C ALA A 243 16.07 -6.69 12.73
N LYS A 244 16.01 -5.56 12.04
CA LYS A 244 16.04 -4.23 12.66
C LYS A 244 14.88 -4.01 13.63
N TYR A 245 13.66 -4.31 13.21
CA TYR A 245 12.47 -4.04 14.02
C TYR A 245 12.24 -5.10 15.10
N GLN A 246 12.57 -6.35 14.84
CA GLN A 246 12.51 -7.43 15.82
C GLN A 246 13.75 -7.48 16.76
N ARG A 247 14.75 -6.62 16.53
CA ARG A 247 15.98 -6.53 17.33
C ARG A 247 16.75 -7.85 17.42
N ILE A 248 16.82 -8.57 16.30
CA ILE A 248 17.58 -9.81 16.15
C ILE A 248 18.75 -9.60 15.19
N SER A 249 19.64 -10.60 15.08
CA SER A 249 20.75 -10.50 14.13
C SER A 249 20.27 -10.49 12.67
N ALA A 250 21.01 -9.80 11.79
CA ALA A 250 20.71 -9.80 10.35
C ALA A 250 20.69 -11.21 9.76
N LYS A 251 21.55 -12.12 10.25
CA LYS A 251 21.56 -13.54 9.86
C LYS A 251 20.23 -14.21 10.21
N ALA A 252 19.74 -14.01 11.44
CA ALA A 252 18.47 -14.59 11.88
C ALA A 252 17.28 -14.00 11.10
N GLY A 253 17.26 -12.67 10.89
CA GLY A 253 16.21 -12.03 10.10
C GLY A 253 16.16 -12.52 8.65
N LYS A 254 17.32 -12.66 8.00
CA LYS A 254 17.39 -13.21 6.63
C LYS A 254 16.95 -14.67 6.53
N ALA A 255 17.16 -15.47 7.58
CA ALA A 255 16.76 -16.87 7.61
C ALA A 255 15.23 -17.07 7.67
N VAL A 256 14.46 -16.02 7.99
CA VAL A 256 13.00 -16.06 7.99
C VAL A 256 12.44 -16.09 6.57
N PHE A 257 13.09 -15.42 5.61
CA PHE A 257 12.54 -15.18 4.28
C PHE A 257 13.24 -15.99 3.19
N GLY A 258 12.45 -16.63 2.34
CA GLY A 258 12.95 -17.40 1.21
C GLY A 258 11.83 -17.92 0.35
N VAL A 259 12.18 -18.79 -0.58
CA VAL A 259 11.27 -19.65 -1.35
C VAL A 259 12.00 -20.97 -1.56
N LYS A 260 11.44 -22.10 -1.12
CA LYS A 260 11.99 -23.43 -1.40
C LYS A 260 11.96 -23.65 -2.90
N ASN A 261 13.05 -24.19 -3.46
CA ASN A 261 13.21 -24.47 -4.89
C ASN A 261 13.23 -23.24 -5.82
N SER A 262 13.54 -22.06 -5.31
CA SER A 262 13.98 -20.95 -6.17
C SER A 262 15.41 -21.23 -6.63
N ASN A 263 15.57 -21.96 -7.73
CA ASN A 263 16.86 -22.12 -8.43
C ASN A 263 17.20 -20.90 -9.26
#